data_0015ffbecb5dfa28ad5040489c355c21
#
_entry.id   0015ffbecb5dfa28ad5040489c355c21
#
_cell.length_a   1.000
_cell.length_b   1.000
_cell.length_c   1.000
_cell.angle_alpha   90.00
_cell.angle_beta   90.00
_cell.angle_gamma   90.00
#
_symmetry.space_group_name_H-M   'P 1'
#
loop_
_entity.id
_entity.type
_entity.pdbx_description
1 polymer ?
#
loop_
_entity_poly.entity_id
_entity_poly.type
_entity_poly.pdbx_seq_one_letter_code
_entity_poly.pdbx_strand_id
1 'polypeptide(L)'
;MNCLIDDKSGKKIPVKMGSYGIGVSRLVGAIIEAKYNNEIMKWPKAVSPFEVVIIPNINKNNKQNLEKAEKVYNVLKKQNIDVLLDDVEENMSNKFKKHDLIGIPY
;
A
#
# COMPACT_ATOMS: atom_id res chain seq x y z
N MET A 1 6.84 34.46 16.78
CA MET A 1 8.12 35.19 16.84
C MET A 1 8.02 36.39 15.90
N ASN A 2 8.29 37.61 16.40
CA ASN A 2 8.33 38.78 15.55
C ASN A 2 9.77 39.01 15.07
N CYS A 3 10.23 38.19 14.13
CA CYS A 3 11.52 38.40 13.48
C CYS A 3 11.30 39.25 12.22
N LEU A 4 11.81 40.43 12.21
CA LEU A 4 11.70 41.41 11.11
C LEU A 4 13.06 41.60 10.45
N ILE A 5 13.06 41.65 9.12
CA ILE A 5 14.22 41.98 8.31
C ILE A 5 13.91 43.22 7.44
N ASP A 6 14.93 43.95 7.07
CA ASP A 6 14.77 45.06 6.11
C ASP A 6 14.80 44.48 4.68
N ASP A 7 13.79 44.83 3.88
CA ASP A 7 13.77 44.53 2.45
C ASP A 7 14.72 45.48 1.68
N LYS A 8 14.84 45.29 0.38
CA LYS A 8 15.68 46.13 -0.49
C LYS A 8 15.29 47.61 -0.49
N SER A 9 14.09 47.96 -0.03
CA SER A 9 13.58 49.31 0.09
C SER A 9 13.73 49.90 1.50
N GLY A 10 14.33 49.16 2.43
CA GLY A 10 14.46 49.52 3.85
C GLY A 10 13.18 49.35 4.67
N LYS A 11 12.15 48.69 4.13
CA LYS A 11 10.91 48.43 4.83
C LYS A 11 11.05 47.16 5.65
N LYS A 12 10.65 47.19 6.93
CA LYS A 12 10.63 45.99 7.80
C LYS A 12 9.52 45.06 7.40
N ILE A 13 9.91 43.84 7.04
CA ILE A 13 9.00 42.75 6.68
C ILE A 13 9.22 41.52 7.58
N PRO A 14 8.17 40.78 7.93
CA PRO A 14 8.33 39.56 8.73
C PRO A 14 9.04 38.47 7.89
N VAL A 15 10.04 37.83 8.53
CA VAL A 15 10.72 36.70 7.91
C VAL A 15 9.71 35.56 7.73
N LYS A 16 9.62 35.06 6.52
CA LYS A 16 8.90 33.83 6.22
C LYS A 16 9.88 32.67 6.25
N MET A 17 9.60 31.69 7.08
CA MET A 17 10.41 30.50 7.21
C MET A 17 9.59 29.29 6.76
N GLY A 18 10.15 28.44 5.90
CA GLY A 18 9.61 27.13 5.59
C GLY A 18 10.38 26.04 6.33
N SER A 19 9.66 25.09 6.89
CA SER A 19 10.24 23.88 7.43
C SER A 19 9.59 22.69 6.75
N TYR A 20 10.40 21.86 6.10
CA TYR A 20 9.92 20.74 5.31
C TYR A 20 10.42 19.44 5.90
N GLY A 21 9.51 18.49 6.07
CA GLY A 21 9.86 17.18 6.60
C GLY A 21 8.73 16.18 6.37
N ILE A 22 9.09 14.90 6.26
CA ILE A 22 8.15 13.80 6.13
C ILE A 22 8.34 12.88 7.34
N GLY A 23 7.28 12.73 8.14
CA GLY A 23 7.24 11.72 9.21
C GLY A 23 6.90 10.35 8.62
N VAL A 24 7.89 9.47 8.47
CA VAL A 24 7.72 8.18 7.78
C VAL A 24 6.63 7.33 8.44
N SER A 25 6.64 7.18 9.76
CA SER A 25 5.59 6.45 10.49
C SER A 25 4.22 7.12 10.44
N ARG A 26 4.17 8.45 10.42
CA ARG A 26 2.91 9.20 10.27
C ARG A 26 2.33 9.08 8.86
N LEU A 27 3.19 8.89 7.86
CA LEU A 27 2.77 8.72 6.46
C LEU A 27 1.85 7.50 6.28
N VAL A 28 2.07 6.42 7.02
CA VAL A 28 1.20 5.24 7.02
C VAL A 28 -0.24 5.63 7.35
N GLY A 29 -0.46 6.33 8.46
CA GLY A 29 -1.79 6.79 8.85
C GLY A 29 -2.41 7.76 7.84
N ALA A 30 -1.62 8.67 7.29
CA ALA A 30 -2.08 9.64 6.29
C ALA A 30 -2.52 8.95 4.98
N ILE A 31 -1.81 7.91 4.55
CA ILE A 31 -2.18 7.12 3.36
C ILE A 31 -3.49 6.36 3.61
N ILE A 32 -3.63 5.74 4.77
CA ILE A 32 -4.86 5.02 5.15
C ILE A 32 -6.04 6.00 5.12
N GLU A 33 -5.93 7.15 5.79
CA GLU A 33 -6.98 8.16 5.84
C GLU A 33 -7.36 8.67 4.43
N ALA A 34 -6.38 8.92 3.58
CA ALA A 34 -6.59 9.42 2.21
C ALA A 34 -7.19 8.37 1.26
N LYS A 35 -7.01 7.07 1.55
CA LYS A 35 -7.44 5.96 0.67
C LYS A 35 -8.61 5.16 1.22
N TYR A 36 -8.98 5.38 2.47
CA TYR A 36 -10.16 4.74 3.05
C TYR A 36 -11.43 5.27 2.40
N ASN A 37 -12.21 4.37 1.82
CA ASN A 37 -13.49 4.69 1.20
C ASN A 37 -14.57 3.74 1.76
N ASN A 38 -15.24 4.22 2.80
CA ASN A 38 -16.44 3.67 3.47
C ASN A 38 -16.39 2.21 3.96
N GLU A 39 -15.49 1.35 3.56
CA GLU A 39 -15.35 -0.01 4.10
C GLU A 39 -14.05 -0.70 3.65
N ILE A 40 -13.43 -0.23 2.57
CA ILE A 40 -12.25 -0.89 1.98
C ILE A 40 -11.14 0.13 1.81
N MET A 41 -9.96 -0.21 2.36
CA MET A 41 -8.73 0.53 2.12
C MET A 41 -7.88 -0.26 1.12
N LYS A 42 -7.43 0.41 0.06
CA LYS A 42 -6.46 -0.16 -0.88
C LYS A 42 -5.19 0.68 -0.88
N TRP A 43 -4.06 0.03 -0.66
CA TRP A 43 -2.78 0.70 -0.74
C TRP A 43 -2.50 1.22 -2.14
N PRO A 44 -1.95 2.44 -2.29
CA PRO A 44 -1.34 2.83 -3.56
C PRO A 44 -0.20 1.87 -3.91
N LYS A 45 -0.09 1.48 -5.18
CA LYS A 45 0.92 0.54 -5.67
C LYS A 45 2.34 0.86 -5.15
N ALA A 46 2.73 2.13 -5.12
CA ALA A 46 4.08 2.58 -4.71
C ALA A 46 4.43 2.31 -3.23
N VAL A 47 3.45 2.03 -2.38
CA VAL A 47 3.64 1.82 -0.93
C VAL A 47 2.93 0.57 -0.42
N SER A 48 2.37 -0.22 -1.33
CA SER A 48 1.75 -1.49 -0.99
C SER A 48 2.81 -2.51 -0.59
N PRO A 49 2.58 -3.32 0.48
CA PRO A 49 3.49 -4.40 0.85
C PRO A 49 3.56 -5.49 -0.23
N PHE A 50 2.48 -5.70 -0.97
CA PHE A 50 2.39 -6.55 -2.15
C PHE A 50 1.55 -5.86 -3.21
N GLU A 51 1.93 -5.99 -4.48
CA GLU A 51 1.16 -5.41 -5.59
C GLU A 51 -0.02 -6.30 -5.96
N VAL A 52 0.18 -7.60 -5.90
CA VAL A 52 -0.78 -8.63 -6.34
C VAL A 52 -0.91 -9.73 -5.30
N VAL A 53 -2.11 -10.23 -5.07
CA VAL A 53 -2.35 -11.46 -4.35
C VAL A 53 -2.95 -12.52 -5.27
N ILE A 54 -2.40 -13.74 -5.21
CA ILE A 54 -2.94 -14.91 -5.90
C ILE A 54 -3.66 -15.76 -4.88
N ILE A 55 -4.96 -15.95 -5.07
CA ILE A 55 -5.83 -16.72 -4.19
C ILE A 55 -6.32 -17.97 -4.93
N PRO A 56 -5.57 -19.09 -4.90
CA PRO A 56 -6.03 -20.32 -5.51
C PRO A 56 -7.18 -20.92 -4.71
N ASN A 57 -8.19 -21.42 -5.43
CA ASN A 57 -9.23 -22.24 -4.81
C ASN A 57 -8.67 -23.66 -4.57
N ILE A 58 -8.16 -23.87 -3.36
CA ILE A 58 -7.55 -25.13 -2.94
C ILE A 58 -8.60 -25.92 -2.16
N ASN A 59 -9.02 -27.04 -2.72
CA ASN A 59 -9.84 -28.04 -2.07
C ASN A 59 -9.14 -29.39 -2.18
N LYS A 60 -9.50 -30.37 -1.33
CA LYS A 60 -8.95 -31.74 -1.36
C LYS A 60 -8.93 -32.35 -2.77
N ASN A 61 -9.85 -31.93 -3.64
CA ASN A 61 -9.99 -32.43 -5.00
C ASN A 61 -9.27 -31.59 -6.08
N ASN A 62 -8.72 -30.40 -5.74
CA ASN A 62 -8.21 -29.42 -6.69
C ASN A 62 -6.77 -28.96 -6.41
N LYS A 63 -5.89 -29.90 -6.03
CA LYS A 63 -4.46 -29.61 -5.81
C LYS A 63 -3.76 -29.02 -7.06
N GLN A 64 -4.24 -29.32 -8.24
CA GLN A 64 -3.73 -28.78 -9.50
C GLN A 64 -3.85 -27.23 -9.59
N ASN A 65 -4.78 -26.63 -8.83
CA ASN A 65 -4.91 -25.18 -8.81
C ASN A 65 -3.72 -24.50 -8.11
N LEU A 66 -3.14 -25.16 -7.11
CA LEU A 66 -1.94 -24.64 -6.44
C LEU A 66 -0.74 -24.64 -7.41
N GLU A 67 -0.51 -25.72 -8.15
CA GLU A 67 0.58 -25.79 -9.14
C GLU A 67 0.45 -24.72 -10.23
N LYS A 68 -0.79 -24.44 -10.69
CA LYS A 68 -1.06 -23.36 -11.64
C LYS A 68 -0.77 -22.00 -11.02
N ALA A 69 -1.19 -21.77 -9.77
CA ALA A 69 -0.95 -20.55 -9.04
C ALA A 69 0.55 -20.28 -8.82
N GLU A 70 1.32 -21.33 -8.48
CA GLU A 70 2.78 -21.25 -8.37
C GLU A 70 3.46 -20.88 -9.70
N LYS A 71 2.97 -21.39 -10.81
CA LYS A 71 3.49 -21.01 -12.14
C LYS A 71 3.26 -19.51 -12.40
N VAL A 72 2.05 -19.01 -12.11
CA VAL A 72 1.72 -17.57 -12.26
C VAL A 72 2.57 -16.73 -11.30
N TYR A 73 2.68 -17.16 -10.04
CA TYR A 73 3.54 -16.50 -9.05
C TYR A 73 4.98 -16.35 -9.55
N ASN A 74 5.56 -17.43 -10.09
CA ASN A 74 6.94 -17.42 -10.59
C ASN A 74 7.10 -16.50 -11.82
N VAL A 75 6.09 -16.41 -12.68
CA VAL A 75 6.11 -15.50 -13.84
C VAL A 75 6.09 -14.05 -13.40
N LEU A 76 5.19 -13.69 -12.47
CA LEU A 76 5.07 -12.32 -11.95
C LEU A 76 6.32 -11.91 -11.18
N LYS A 77 6.88 -12.82 -10.37
CA LYS A 77 8.11 -12.58 -9.62
C LYS A 77 9.32 -12.32 -10.53
N LYS A 78 9.41 -13.01 -11.67
CA LYS A 78 10.44 -12.73 -12.68
C LYS A 78 10.31 -11.34 -13.31
N GLN A 79 9.13 -10.75 -13.28
CA GLN A 79 8.87 -9.40 -13.75
C GLN A 79 9.08 -8.33 -12.66
N ASN A 80 9.66 -8.69 -11.52
CA ASN A 80 9.86 -7.82 -10.34
C ASN A 80 8.55 -7.24 -9.79
N ILE A 81 7.46 -8.02 -9.84
CA ILE A 81 6.20 -7.68 -9.20
C ILE A 81 6.18 -8.34 -7.82
N ASP A 82 5.85 -7.57 -6.79
CA ASP A 82 5.69 -8.09 -5.43
C ASP A 82 4.36 -8.83 -5.31
N VAL A 83 4.44 -10.16 -5.25
CA VAL A 83 3.28 -11.05 -5.27
C VAL A 83 3.19 -11.84 -3.97
N LEU A 84 1.99 -11.90 -3.41
CA LEU A 84 1.64 -12.79 -2.30
C LEU A 84 0.88 -14.00 -2.86
N LEU A 85 1.30 -15.21 -2.52
CA LEU A 85 0.56 -16.45 -2.81
C LEU A 85 -0.10 -16.94 -1.51
N ASP A 86 -1.43 -17.00 -1.49
CA ASP A 86 -2.18 -17.56 -0.36
C ASP A 86 -2.39 -19.05 -0.56
N ASP A 87 -1.45 -19.85 -0.06
CA ASP A 87 -1.42 -21.30 -0.15
C ASP A 87 -2.21 -22.02 0.98
N VAL A 88 -2.86 -21.27 1.85
CA VAL A 88 -3.64 -21.80 2.97
C VAL A 88 -4.88 -22.54 2.46
N GLU A 89 -5.17 -23.72 3.02
CA GLU A 89 -6.41 -24.45 2.73
C GLU A 89 -7.56 -23.86 3.57
N GLU A 90 -8.25 -22.85 3.04
CA GLU A 90 -9.33 -22.14 3.70
C GLU A 90 -10.45 -21.82 2.70
N ASN A 91 -11.65 -21.48 3.23
CA ASN A 91 -12.78 -21.08 2.41
C ASN A 91 -12.45 -19.77 1.67
N MET A 92 -12.75 -19.73 0.36
CA MET A 92 -12.50 -18.58 -0.52
C MET A 92 -13.06 -17.26 0.04
N SER A 93 -14.27 -17.31 0.61
CA SER A 93 -14.89 -16.11 1.20
C SER A 93 -14.05 -15.50 2.33
N ASN A 94 -13.41 -16.35 3.16
CA ASN A 94 -12.53 -15.88 4.23
C ASN A 94 -11.22 -15.33 3.68
N LYS A 95 -10.66 -15.97 2.66
CA LYS A 95 -9.45 -15.50 1.98
C LYS A 95 -9.67 -14.10 1.41
N PHE A 96 -10.75 -13.88 0.67
CA PHE A 96 -11.08 -12.55 0.12
C PHE A 96 -11.20 -11.49 1.22
N LYS A 97 -11.94 -11.78 2.29
CA LYS A 97 -12.08 -10.85 3.43
C LYS A 97 -10.73 -10.49 4.06
N LYS A 98 -9.83 -11.47 4.23
CA LYS A 98 -8.49 -11.22 4.78
C LYS A 98 -7.69 -10.27 3.89
N HIS A 99 -7.68 -10.52 2.58
CA HIS A 99 -6.90 -9.71 1.64
C HIS A 99 -7.51 -8.32 1.41
N ASP A 100 -8.83 -8.19 1.49
CA ASP A 100 -9.50 -6.89 1.51
C ASP A 100 -9.10 -6.05 2.74
N LEU A 101 -8.97 -6.69 3.92
CA LEU A 101 -8.48 -6.01 5.13
C LEU A 101 -7.01 -5.60 5.04
N ILE A 102 -6.17 -6.37 4.35
CA ILE A 102 -4.77 -6.01 4.10
C ILE A 102 -4.69 -4.85 3.10
N GLY A 103 -5.62 -4.76 2.17
CA GLY A 103 -5.70 -3.69 1.21
C GLY A 103 -4.75 -3.84 0.01
N ILE A 104 -4.47 -5.07 -0.44
CA ILE A 104 -3.65 -5.32 -1.63
C ILE A 104 -4.38 -4.79 -2.88
N PRO A 105 -3.70 -4.05 -3.78
CA PRO A 105 -4.36 -3.38 -4.92
C PRO A 105 -5.01 -4.34 -5.92
N TYR A 106 -4.36 -5.49 -6.21
CA TYR A 106 -4.76 -6.46 -7.26
C TYR A 106 -4.74 -7.90 -6.77
#